data_9d90b14e283bb6a45ac5ddde281d27bd
#
_entry.id   9d90b14e283bb6a45ac5ddde281d27bd
#
_cell.length_a   1.000
_cell.length_b   1.000
_cell.length_c   1.000
_cell.angle_alpha   90.00
_cell.angle_beta   90.00
_cell.angle_gamma   90.00
#
_symmetry.space_group_name_H-M   'P 1'
#
loop_
_entity.id
_entity.type
_entity.pdbx_description
1 polymer ?
#
loop_
_entity_poly.entity_id
_entity_poly.type
_entity_poly.pdbx_seq_one_letter_code
_entity_poly.pdbx_strand_id
1 'polypeptide(L)'
;MNEFSVLISIYYKESPLYFREALNSVFAQTLQPAEIVLVKDGPLTPELDAVIEEYSTRYPIFKIVTNETNLGLGLALAKGLSACSYEYVARMDTDDLIAPTRFEKEIRKLDEGYDVVGCLSTMFENDISRPLVTRARPETHEDIVKFAKKRTPFCHPAIVFRKSRVLAAGNYQHCLLFEDYNLWIRMILSGARFYNIQVPLYYFRVSLDTIARRGGWKYMVNENKAMYYFYKIGFYSFSDLVRNVVIRSCVRMMPVKLRSRILHWSWYRQDRNRKR
;
A
#
# COMPACT_ATOMS: atom_id res chain seq x y z
N MET A 1 14.88 12.58 15.60
CA MET A 1 14.06 11.67 14.78
C MET A 1 14.97 11.11 13.70
N ASN A 2 14.78 9.84 13.35
CA ASN A 2 15.61 9.18 12.35
C ASN A 2 15.31 9.67 10.95
N GLU A 3 16.35 9.81 10.11
CA GLU A 3 16.21 10.07 8.68
C GLU A 3 15.51 8.88 8.00
N PHE A 4 14.72 9.16 6.97
CA PHE A 4 13.94 8.14 6.26
C PHE A 4 13.81 8.45 4.77
N SER A 5 13.59 7.39 4.00
CA SER A 5 13.29 7.47 2.58
C SER A 5 11.78 7.43 2.34
N VAL A 6 11.30 8.16 1.35
CA VAL A 6 9.97 7.93 0.75
C VAL A 6 10.15 7.13 -0.54
N LEU A 7 9.46 6.00 -0.65
CA LEU A 7 9.50 5.12 -1.82
C LEU A 7 8.22 5.26 -2.64
N ILE A 8 8.38 5.72 -3.87
CA ILE A 8 7.29 5.97 -4.84
C ILE A 8 7.61 5.21 -6.13
N SER A 9 6.60 4.58 -6.74
CA SER A 9 6.70 4.04 -8.10
C SER A 9 5.69 4.72 -9.00
N ILE A 10 6.11 5.10 -10.21
CA ILE A 10 5.28 5.79 -11.20
C ILE A 10 5.37 5.07 -12.55
N TYR A 11 4.26 5.03 -13.28
CA TYR A 11 4.19 4.48 -14.63
C TYR A 11 3.36 5.37 -15.57
N TYR A 12 3.36 5.10 -16.85
CA TYR A 12 2.84 6.00 -17.90
C TYR A 12 1.33 6.33 -17.84
N LYS A 13 0.52 5.58 -17.06
CA LYS A 13 -0.93 5.85 -16.94
C LYS A 13 -1.29 6.78 -15.77
N GLU A 14 -0.32 7.20 -14.98
CA GLU A 14 -0.56 8.11 -13.86
C GLU A 14 -0.95 9.51 -14.37
N SER A 15 -1.69 10.24 -13.53
CA SER A 15 -2.10 11.62 -13.81
C SER A 15 -1.01 12.58 -13.34
N PRO A 16 -0.47 13.45 -14.22
CA PRO A 16 0.47 14.50 -13.80
C PRO A 16 -0.10 15.42 -12.71
N LEU A 17 -1.40 15.72 -12.77
CA LEU A 17 -2.08 16.52 -11.74
C LEU A 17 -2.09 15.82 -10.38
N TYR A 18 -2.51 14.56 -10.33
CA TYR A 18 -2.57 13.81 -9.07
C TYR A 18 -1.17 13.57 -8.51
N PHE A 19 -0.19 13.36 -9.38
CA PHE A 19 1.20 13.21 -8.96
C PHE A 19 1.75 14.50 -8.32
N ARG A 20 1.43 15.69 -8.86
CA ARG A 20 1.75 16.98 -8.21
C ARG A 20 1.09 17.10 -6.84
N GLU A 21 -0.19 16.78 -6.73
CA GLU A 21 -0.92 16.80 -5.45
C GLU A 21 -0.29 15.87 -4.43
N ALA A 22 0.08 14.66 -4.84
CA ALA A 22 0.76 13.67 -3.98
C ALA A 22 2.10 14.22 -3.47
N LEU A 23 2.97 14.72 -4.35
CA LEU A 23 4.25 15.31 -3.97
C LEU A 23 4.07 16.53 -3.04
N ASN A 24 3.11 17.40 -3.33
CA ASN A 24 2.80 18.54 -2.46
C ASN A 24 2.41 18.09 -1.05
N SER A 25 1.66 16.99 -0.93
CA SER A 25 1.29 16.43 0.39
C SER A 25 2.49 15.83 1.14
N VAL A 26 3.50 15.33 0.41
CA VAL A 26 4.78 14.89 1.01
C VAL A 26 5.58 16.07 1.52
N PHE A 27 5.70 17.15 0.74
CA PHE A 27 6.42 18.36 1.16
C PHE A 27 5.67 19.20 2.20
N ALA A 28 4.38 18.93 2.45
CA ALA A 28 3.62 19.56 3.52
C ALA A 28 3.70 18.80 4.87
N GLN A 29 4.51 17.76 4.97
CA GLN A 29 4.62 16.98 6.22
C GLN A 29 5.36 17.75 7.32
N THR A 30 4.95 17.54 8.58
CA THR A 30 5.66 18.07 9.76
C THR A 30 7.05 17.48 9.95
N LEU A 31 7.22 16.21 9.52
CA LEU A 31 8.53 15.55 9.45
C LEU A 31 8.89 15.30 7.98
N GLN A 32 9.91 15.99 7.49
CA GLN A 32 10.36 15.90 6.11
C GLN A 32 11.20 14.65 5.84
N PRO A 33 11.06 14.00 4.68
CA PRO A 33 11.95 12.92 4.28
C PRO A 33 13.36 13.45 3.97
N ALA A 34 14.37 12.65 4.27
CA ALA A 34 15.75 12.93 3.86
C ALA A 34 16.03 12.50 2.40
N GLU A 35 15.21 11.60 1.87
CA GLU A 35 15.33 11.04 0.53
C GLU A 35 13.96 10.68 -0.05
N ILE A 36 13.77 10.91 -1.34
CA ILE A 36 12.64 10.40 -2.13
C ILE A 36 13.18 9.51 -3.24
N VAL A 37 13.01 8.20 -3.10
CA VAL A 37 13.34 7.24 -4.15
C VAL A 37 12.14 7.08 -5.06
N LEU A 38 12.22 7.65 -6.27
CA LEU A 38 11.18 7.58 -7.29
C LEU A 38 11.57 6.58 -8.37
N VAL A 39 10.79 5.50 -8.50
CA VAL A 39 11.01 4.47 -9.53
C VAL A 39 10.14 4.77 -10.74
N LYS A 40 10.75 5.10 -11.87
CA LYS A 40 10.09 5.15 -13.18
C LYS A 40 9.95 3.72 -13.69
N ASP A 41 8.74 3.18 -13.64
CA ASP A 41 8.48 1.80 -14.08
C ASP A 41 8.14 1.73 -15.57
N GLY A 42 9.17 1.81 -16.39
CA GLY A 42 9.15 1.97 -17.83
C GLY A 42 9.13 3.44 -18.29
N PRO A 43 9.12 3.68 -19.62
CA PRO A 43 8.99 5.01 -20.20
C PRO A 43 7.71 5.71 -19.71
N LEU A 44 7.83 6.99 -19.39
CA LEU A 44 6.71 7.84 -18.95
C LEU A 44 6.23 8.75 -20.10
N THR A 45 5.15 9.47 -19.86
CA THR A 45 4.72 10.55 -20.77
C THR A 45 5.57 11.80 -20.53
N PRO A 46 5.72 12.69 -21.54
CA PRO A 46 6.47 13.93 -21.37
C PRO A 46 5.97 14.81 -20.22
N GLU A 47 4.66 14.80 -19.96
CA GLU A 47 4.04 15.56 -18.87
C GLU A 47 4.43 15.03 -17.50
N LEU A 48 4.54 13.70 -17.35
CA LEU A 48 5.02 13.09 -16.10
C LEU A 48 6.51 13.34 -15.89
N ASP A 49 7.32 13.25 -16.96
CA ASP A 49 8.74 13.56 -16.90
C ASP A 49 8.98 15.03 -16.53
N ALA A 50 8.18 15.96 -17.08
CA ALA A 50 8.24 17.38 -16.70
C ALA A 50 7.93 17.62 -15.21
N VAL A 51 6.97 16.90 -14.61
CA VAL A 51 6.72 16.98 -13.16
C VAL A 51 7.93 16.47 -12.37
N ILE A 52 8.53 15.35 -12.78
CA ILE A 52 9.71 14.79 -12.11
C ILE A 52 10.87 15.77 -12.16
N GLU A 53 11.13 16.36 -13.33
CA GLU A 53 12.21 17.34 -13.53
C GLU A 53 12.00 18.60 -12.66
N GLU A 54 10.79 19.15 -12.64
CA GLU A 54 10.45 20.32 -11.81
C GLU A 54 10.74 20.07 -10.33
N TYR A 55 10.25 18.95 -9.78
CA TYR A 55 10.42 18.66 -8.35
C TYR A 55 11.84 18.23 -7.99
N SER A 56 12.52 17.43 -8.83
CA SER A 56 13.88 17.00 -8.57
C SER A 56 14.90 18.14 -8.68
N THR A 57 14.65 19.13 -9.54
CA THR A 57 15.46 20.34 -9.60
C THR A 57 15.25 21.24 -8.38
N ARG A 58 14.01 21.35 -7.92
CA ARG A 58 13.67 22.17 -6.75
C ARG A 58 14.12 21.57 -5.42
N TYR A 59 14.10 20.23 -5.30
CA TYR A 59 14.38 19.51 -4.07
C TYR A 59 15.47 18.44 -4.32
N PRO A 60 16.72 18.67 -3.89
CA PRO A 60 17.85 17.77 -4.19
C PRO A 60 17.84 16.47 -3.38
N ILE A 61 16.71 16.06 -2.85
CA ILE A 61 16.50 14.80 -2.11
C ILE A 61 15.95 13.67 -2.99
N PHE A 62 15.71 13.93 -4.29
CA PHE A 62 15.23 12.91 -5.21
C PHE A 62 16.36 12.00 -5.69
N LYS A 63 16.09 10.70 -5.64
CA LYS A 63 16.87 9.65 -6.26
C LYS A 63 16.01 8.92 -7.28
N ILE A 64 16.26 9.18 -8.57
CA ILE A 64 15.49 8.59 -9.66
C ILE A 64 16.08 7.23 -10.04
N VAL A 65 15.22 6.21 -10.05
CA VAL A 65 15.55 4.83 -10.47
C VAL A 65 14.70 4.51 -11.69
N THR A 66 15.31 4.08 -12.80
CA THR A 66 14.57 3.83 -14.04
C THR A 66 14.58 2.34 -14.40
N ASN A 67 13.42 1.81 -14.77
CA ASN A 67 13.28 0.54 -15.47
C ASN A 67 13.15 0.80 -16.97
N GLU A 68 13.77 -0.02 -17.80
CA GLU A 68 13.67 0.09 -19.27
C GLU A 68 12.25 -0.22 -19.76
N THR A 69 11.55 -1.13 -19.07
CA THR A 69 10.17 -1.53 -19.36
C THR A 69 9.35 -1.57 -18.10
N ASN A 70 8.02 -1.57 -18.23
CA ASN A 70 7.13 -1.72 -17.08
C ASN A 70 7.21 -3.15 -16.52
N LEU A 71 7.76 -3.29 -15.33
CA LEU A 71 7.91 -4.57 -14.62
C LEU A 71 6.74 -4.88 -13.67
N GLY A 72 5.88 -3.89 -13.42
CA GLY A 72 4.79 -3.94 -12.45
C GLY A 72 5.21 -3.54 -11.04
N LEU A 73 4.23 -3.09 -10.25
CA LEU A 73 4.43 -2.42 -8.96
C LEU A 73 5.37 -3.18 -8.01
N GLY A 74 5.18 -4.50 -7.86
CA GLY A 74 5.99 -5.28 -6.91
C GLY A 74 7.47 -5.27 -7.23
N LEU A 75 7.86 -5.47 -8.51
CA LEU A 75 9.25 -5.47 -8.92
C LEU A 75 9.86 -4.06 -8.95
N ALA A 76 9.06 -3.05 -9.31
CA ALA A 76 9.48 -1.66 -9.23
C ALA A 76 9.79 -1.27 -7.79
N LEU A 77 8.92 -1.62 -6.82
CA LEU A 77 9.15 -1.37 -5.39
C LEU A 77 10.34 -2.16 -4.86
N ALA A 78 10.57 -3.40 -5.31
CA ALA A 78 11.74 -4.19 -4.92
C ALA A 78 13.06 -3.50 -5.31
N LYS A 79 13.13 -2.98 -6.54
CA LYS A 79 14.29 -2.23 -7.03
C LYS A 79 14.47 -0.91 -6.29
N GLY A 80 13.38 -0.15 -6.11
CA GLY A 80 13.38 1.10 -5.38
C GLY A 80 13.79 0.93 -3.92
N LEU A 81 13.29 -0.10 -3.23
CA LEU A 81 13.68 -0.39 -1.86
C LEU A 81 15.17 -0.68 -1.72
N SER A 82 15.75 -1.42 -2.67
CA SER A 82 17.18 -1.66 -2.68
C SER A 82 17.99 -0.37 -2.82
N ALA A 83 17.44 0.62 -3.55
CA ALA A 83 18.05 1.93 -3.75
C ALA A 83 17.85 2.90 -2.58
N CYS A 84 16.89 2.70 -1.67
CA CYS A 84 16.71 3.52 -0.48
C CYS A 84 17.97 3.51 0.39
N SER A 85 18.39 4.67 0.88
CA SER A 85 19.61 4.82 1.70
C SER A 85 19.33 4.60 3.18
N TYR A 86 18.11 4.90 3.64
CA TYR A 86 17.76 4.89 5.06
C TYR A 86 17.05 3.61 5.50
N GLU A 87 17.15 3.31 6.79
CA GLU A 87 16.52 2.13 7.42
C GLU A 87 15.00 2.25 7.46
N TYR A 88 14.46 3.45 7.67
CA TYR A 88 13.03 3.69 7.65
C TYR A 88 12.59 4.10 6.26
N VAL A 89 11.57 3.42 5.75
CA VAL A 89 11.04 3.66 4.41
C VAL A 89 9.53 3.84 4.47
N ALA A 90 9.07 5.02 4.07
CA ALA A 90 7.65 5.34 3.90
C ALA A 90 7.22 5.04 2.47
N ARG A 91 6.13 4.31 2.31
CA ARG A 91 5.55 4.05 1.00
C ARG A 91 4.50 5.10 0.67
N MET A 92 4.40 5.50 -0.61
CA MET A 92 3.40 6.43 -1.13
C MET A 92 3.01 6.07 -2.56
N ASP A 93 1.70 6.20 -2.89
CA ASP A 93 1.22 6.17 -4.28
C ASP A 93 1.24 7.57 -4.90
N THR A 94 1.21 7.63 -6.23
CA THR A 94 1.31 8.86 -7.02
C THR A 94 -0.01 9.60 -7.18
N ASP A 95 -1.13 9.02 -6.77
CA ASP A 95 -2.48 9.58 -6.93
C ASP A 95 -3.20 9.84 -5.60
N ASP A 96 -2.55 9.54 -4.48
CA ASP A 96 -3.09 9.64 -3.13
C ASP A 96 -2.56 10.87 -2.39
N LEU A 97 -3.21 11.19 -1.24
CA LEU A 97 -2.80 12.29 -0.36
C LEU A 97 -2.53 11.81 1.05
N ILE A 98 -1.76 12.57 1.80
CA ILE A 98 -1.42 12.23 3.19
C ILE A 98 -1.66 13.42 4.14
N ALA A 99 -2.09 13.09 5.37
CA ALA A 99 -2.26 14.10 6.42
C ALA A 99 -0.89 14.66 6.86
N PRO A 100 -0.77 15.94 7.21
CA PRO A 100 0.51 16.60 7.50
C PRO A 100 1.37 15.92 8.59
N THR A 101 0.76 15.17 9.49
CA THR A 101 1.45 14.50 10.63
C THR A 101 1.67 13.01 10.40
N ARG A 102 1.49 12.49 9.18
CA ARG A 102 1.57 11.05 8.91
C ARG A 102 2.96 10.50 9.25
N PHE A 103 3.99 11.03 8.61
CA PHE A 103 5.34 10.49 8.78
C PHE A 103 5.84 10.61 10.22
N GLU A 104 5.60 11.74 10.87
CA GLU A 104 5.97 11.92 12.28
C GLU A 104 5.36 10.84 13.18
N LYS A 105 4.07 10.56 13.03
CA LYS A 105 3.36 9.57 13.86
C LYS A 105 3.80 8.14 13.56
N GLU A 106 3.98 7.80 12.28
CA GLU A 106 4.40 6.44 11.89
C GLU A 106 5.86 6.17 12.28
N ILE A 107 6.78 7.13 12.08
CA ILE A 107 8.20 7.01 12.47
C ILE A 107 8.34 6.85 13.99
N ARG A 108 7.58 7.64 14.77
CA ARG A 108 7.57 7.50 16.24
C ARG A 108 7.19 6.06 16.66
N LYS A 109 6.25 5.44 16.01
CA LYS A 109 5.87 4.04 16.28
C LYS A 109 6.95 3.04 15.88
N LEU A 110 7.70 3.28 14.81
CA LEU A 110 8.89 2.47 14.51
C LEU A 110 9.93 2.60 15.60
N ASP A 111 10.14 3.80 16.17
CA ASP A 111 11.07 4.02 17.29
C ASP A 111 10.66 3.25 18.55
N GLU A 112 9.35 2.96 18.75
CA GLU A 112 8.85 2.10 19.82
C GLU A 112 9.12 0.59 19.59
N GLY A 113 9.80 0.22 18.50
CA GLY A 113 10.25 -1.15 18.22
C GLY A 113 9.32 -1.97 17.34
N TYR A 114 8.38 -1.32 16.62
CA TYR A 114 7.64 -1.98 15.53
C TYR A 114 8.49 -2.03 14.25
N ASP A 115 8.21 -3.01 13.40
CA ASP A 115 8.92 -3.20 12.13
C ASP A 115 8.12 -2.67 10.93
N VAL A 116 6.79 -2.68 11.03
CA VAL A 116 5.86 -2.10 10.06
C VAL A 116 4.76 -1.36 10.81
N VAL A 117 4.57 -0.12 10.45
CA VAL A 117 3.51 0.74 10.98
C VAL A 117 2.64 1.23 9.83
N GLY A 118 1.35 0.98 9.93
CA GLY A 118 0.35 1.56 9.04
C GLY A 118 -0.55 2.54 9.75
N CYS A 119 -1.48 3.11 9.00
CA CYS A 119 -2.53 3.96 9.55
C CYS A 119 -3.88 3.66 8.89
N LEU A 120 -4.94 4.24 9.42
CA LEU A 120 -6.24 4.17 8.76
C LEU A 120 -6.20 4.99 7.46
N SER A 121 -6.91 4.50 6.46
CA SER A 121 -7.07 5.19 5.18
C SER A 121 -8.51 5.62 4.97
N THR A 122 -8.71 6.86 4.55
CA THR A 122 -9.99 7.42 4.15
C THR A 122 -10.08 7.46 2.63
N MET A 123 -11.14 6.89 2.08
CA MET A 123 -11.39 6.90 0.63
C MET A 123 -12.06 8.19 0.22
N PHE A 124 -11.63 8.77 -0.91
CA PHE A 124 -12.24 9.94 -1.55
C PHE A 124 -12.18 9.80 -3.07
N GLU A 125 -12.99 10.56 -3.80
CA GLU A 125 -12.95 10.58 -5.27
C GLU A 125 -12.16 11.80 -5.79
N ASN A 126 -12.75 12.96 -5.76
CA ASN A 126 -12.15 14.18 -6.30
C ASN A 126 -11.83 15.22 -5.21
N ASP A 127 -12.59 15.23 -4.13
CA ASP A 127 -12.53 16.24 -3.08
C ASP A 127 -12.32 15.57 -1.71
N ILE A 128 -11.18 15.82 -1.11
CA ILE A 128 -10.83 15.28 0.21
C ILE A 128 -11.73 15.81 1.34
N SER A 129 -12.37 16.98 1.14
CA SER A 129 -13.32 17.53 2.11
C SER A 129 -14.64 16.73 2.16
N ARG A 130 -14.89 15.90 1.15
CA ARG A 130 -16.07 15.02 1.02
C ARG A 130 -15.67 13.55 1.00
N PRO A 131 -15.17 13.04 2.13
CA PRO A 131 -14.68 11.66 2.19
C PRO A 131 -15.83 10.67 2.07
N LEU A 132 -15.58 9.54 1.41
CA LEU A 132 -16.55 8.47 1.25
C LEU A 132 -16.65 7.60 2.51
N VAL A 133 -15.53 7.04 2.94
CA VAL A 133 -15.47 6.10 4.07
C VAL A 133 -14.06 5.94 4.60
N THR A 134 -13.90 5.85 5.92
CA THR A 134 -12.63 5.44 6.53
C THR A 134 -12.62 3.93 6.75
N ARG A 135 -11.59 3.27 6.24
CA ARG A 135 -11.44 1.81 6.32
C ARG A 135 -10.85 1.42 7.67
N ALA A 136 -11.61 0.70 8.48
CA ALA A 136 -11.12 0.12 9.71
C ALA A 136 -10.03 -0.94 9.45
N ARG A 137 -9.00 -0.93 10.29
CA ARG A 137 -7.90 -1.89 10.31
C ARG A 137 -7.62 -2.29 11.76
N PRO A 138 -7.17 -3.53 12.01
CA PRO A 138 -6.76 -3.93 13.35
C PRO A 138 -5.55 -3.12 13.81
N GLU A 139 -5.49 -2.81 15.08
CA GLU A 139 -4.45 -1.98 15.69
C GLU A 139 -3.22 -2.78 16.08
N THR A 140 -3.41 -3.81 16.92
CA THR A 140 -2.34 -4.56 17.55
C THR A 140 -1.73 -5.62 16.64
N HIS A 141 -0.49 -6.03 16.93
CA HIS A 141 0.18 -7.10 16.19
C HIS A 141 -0.67 -8.38 16.14
N GLU A 142 -1.20 -8.82 17.27
CA GLU A 142 -1.98 -10.05 17.40
C GLU A 142 -3.25 -10.00 16.54
N ASP A 143 -3.95 -8.88 16.55
CA ASP A 143 -5.15 -8.71 15.75
C ASP A 143 -4.84 -8.53 14.26
N ILE A 144 -3.70 -7.91 13.92
CA ILE A 144 -3.19 -7.83 12.55
C ILE A 144 -2.91 -9.23 12.00
N VAL A 145 -2.24 -10.10 12.76
CA VAL A 145 -1.96 -11.49 12.37
C VAL A 145 -3.25 -12.29 12.18
N LYS A 146 -4.21 -12.17 13.12
CA LYS A 146 -5.54 -12.81 12.99
C LYS A 146 -6.29 -12.30 11.75
N PHE A 147 -6.25 -10.99 11.49
CA PHE A 147 -6.90 -10.39 10.33
C PHE A 147 -6.23 -10.81 9.02
N ALA A 148 -4.91 -10.97 9.02
CA ALA A 148 -4.14 -11.47 7.88
C ALA A 148 -4.50 -12.90 7.48
N LYS A 149 -5.14 -13.70 8.35
CA LYS A 149 -5.73 -15.00 7.97
C LYS A 149 -6.94 -14.87 7.02
N LYS A 150 -7.44 -13.66 6.82
CA LYS A 150 -8.65 -13.40 6.01
C LYS A 150 -8.41 -12.43 4.86
N ARG A 151 -7.59 -11.40 5.03
CA ARG A 151 -7.31 -10.35 4.04
C ARG A 151 -6.07 -9.53 4.40
N THR A 152 -5.53 -8.76 3.44
CA THR A 152 -4.40 -7.87 3.71
C THR A 152 -4.71 -6.91 4.87
N PRO A 153 -3.82 -6.83 5.88
CA PRO A 153 -4.08 -6.08 7.11
C PRO A 153 -3.78 -4.59 7.00
N PHE A 154 -3.07 -4.16 5.97
CA PHE A 154 -2.68 -2.78 5.74
C PHE A 154 -3.33 -2.18 4.49
N CYS A 155 -3.35 -0.86 4.41
CA CYS A 155 -3.43 -0.12 3.17
C CYS A 155 -1.98 0.01 2.66
N HIS A 156 -1.65 -0.65 1.57
CA HIS A 156 -0.26 -0.78 1.11
C HIS A 156 0.49 0.56 1.00
N PRO A 157 -0.08 1.64 0.45
CA PRO A 157 0.61 2.92 0.38
C PRO A 157 0.64 3.70 1.71
N ALA A 158 -0.10 3.25 2.72
CA ALA A 158 -0.23 3.93 4.00
C ALA A 158 0.61 3.26 5.09
N ILE A 159 1.89 2.98 4.80
CA ILE A 159 2.80 2.28 5.70
C ILE A 159 4.18 2.93 5.73
N VAL A 160 4.84 2.77 6.87
CA VAL A 160 6.29 2.94 7.03
C VAL A 160 6.86 1.65 7.60
N PHE A 161 8.05 1.26 7.18
CA PHE A 161 8.65 0.00 7.61
C PHE A 161 10.18 0.09 7.73
N ARG A 162 10.76 -0.88 8.44
CA ARG A 162 12.21 -1.08 8.49
C ARG A 162 12.68 -1.81 7.23
N LYS A 163 13.57 -1.18 6.46
CA LYS A 163 14.15 -1.74 5.23
C LYS A 163 14.77 -3.10 5.48
N SER A 164 15.60 -3.24 6.51
CA SER A 164 16.27 -4.48 6.87
C SER A 164 15.29 -5.65 7.06
N ARG A 165 14.12 -5.40 7.68
CA ARG A 165 13.09 -6.42 7.91
C ARG A 165 12.38 -6.86 6.64
N VAL A 166 12.12 -5.93 5.72
CA VAL A 166 11.55 -6.25 4.40
C VAL A 166 12.55 -7.06 3.58
N LEU A 167 13.83 -6.68 3.58
CA LEU A 167 14.88 -7.42 2.88
C LEU A 167 15.09 -8.83 3.47
N ALA A 168 15.10 -8.97 4.80
CA ALA A 168 15.22 -10.26 5.47
C ALA A 168 14.03 -11.19 5.16
N ALA A 169 12.83 -10.64 4.94
CA ALA A 169 11.66 -11.38 4.48
C ALA A 169 11.70 -11.72 2.97
N GLY A 170 12.78 -11.35 2.24
CA GLY A 170 12.97 -11.64 0.82
C GLY A 170 12.40 -10.57 -0.11
N ASN A 171 12.25 -9.31 0.35
CA ASN A 171 11.83 -8.15 -0.43
C ASN A 171 10.43 -8.34 -1.07
N TYR A 172 9.99 -7.37 -1.90
CA TYR A 172 8.84 -7.55 -2.77
C TYR A 172 9.14 -8.63 -3.81
N GLN A 173 8.19 -9.51 -4.05
CA GLN A 173 8.31 -10.60 -5.01
C GLN A 173 7.22 -10.48 -6.08
N HIS A 174 7.45 -11.07 -7.24
CA HIS A 174 6.42 -11.15 -8.27
C HIS A 174 5.24 -12.00 -7.78
N CYS A 175 4.19 -11.33 -7.35
CA CYS A 175 2.93 -11.94 -6.95
C CYS A 175 1.81 -11.06 -7.48
N LEU A 176 1.39 -11.30 -8.72
CA LEU A 176 0.50 -10.42 -9.47
C LEU A 176 -0.75 -10.04 -8.68
N LEU A 177 -0.91 -8.75 -8.37
CA LEU A 177 -2.01 -8.13 -7.60
C LEU A 177 -2.01 -8.42 -6.09
N PHE A 178 -1.04 -9.17 -5.56
CA PHE A 178 -0.98 -9.56 -4.15
C PHE A 178 0.45 -9.41 -3.58
N GLU A 179 1.29 -8.59 -4.20
CA GLU A 179 2.68 -8.33 -3.82
C GLU A 179 2.81 -7.84 -2.37
N ASP A 180 1.89 -6.97 -1.95
CA ASP A 180 1.82 -6.45 -0.59
C ASP A 180 1.43 -7.54 0.43
N TYR A 181 0.35 -8.27 0.14
CA TYR A 181 -0.14 -9.30 1.03
C TYR A 181 0.85 -10.45 1.18
N ASN A 182 1.52 -10.83 0.08
CA ASN A 182 2.59 -11.80 0.09
C ASN A 182 3.76 -11.34 0.98
N LEU A 183 4.16 -10.08 0.88
CA LEU A 183 5.22 -9.52 1.71
C LEU A 183 4.83 -9.55 3.20
N TRP A 184 3.64 -9.08 3.55
CA TRP A 184 3.19 -9.04 4.96
C TRP A 184 3.15 -10.44 5.58
N ILE A 185 2.70 -11.45 4.84
CA ILE A 185 2.68 -12.84 5.33
C ILE A 185 4.10 -13.35 5.59
N ARG A 186 5.05 -13.13 4.69
CA ARG A 186 6.44 -13.53 4.90
C ARG A 186 7.09 -12.79 6.07
N MET A 187 6.79 -11.51 6.24
CA MET A 187 7.24 -10.73 7.40
C MET A 187 6.63 -11.23 8.71
N ILE A 188 5.35 -11.61 8.74
CA ILE A 188 4.74 -12.26 9.91
C ILE A 188 5.49 -13.56 10.27
N LEU A 189 5.75 -14.40 9.28
CA LEU A 189 6.45 -15.67 9.50
C LEU A 189 7.91 -15.48 9.92
N SER A 190 8.54 -14.36 9.57
CA SER A 190 9.89 -13.99 10.03
C SER A 190 9.92 -13.26 11.38
N GLY A 191 8.78 -13.15 12.07
CA GLY A 191 8.69 -12.54 13.39
C GLY A 191 8.70 -11.02 13.43
N ALA A 192 8.36 -10.34 12.32
CA ALA A 192 8.22 -8.90 12.30
C ALA A 192 7.03 -8.43 13.15
N ARG A 193 7.17 -7.28 13.82
CA ARG A 193 6.15 -6.67 14.67
C ARG A 193 5.39 -5.57 13.93
N PHE A 194 4.07 -5.61 14.01
CA PHE A 194 3.16 -4.75 13.25
C PHE A 194 2.31 -3.87 14.15
N TYR A 195 1.94 -2.68 13.65
CA TYR A 195 0.99 -1.78 14.29
C TYR A 195 0.21 -0.99 13.24
N ASN A 196 -1.05 -0.66 13.50
CA ASN A 196 -1.82 0.32 12.73
C ASN A 196 -2.32 1.45 13.63
N ILE A 197 -1.87 2.65 13.37
CA ILE A 197 -2.35 3.87 14.02
C ILE A 197 -3.84 4.05 13.71
N GLN A 198 -4.67 4.18 14.75
CA GLN A 198 -6.13 4.27 14.63
C GLN A 198 -6.62 5.69 14.26
N VAL A 199 -5.77 6.44 13.56
CA VAL A 199 -6.07 7.77 13.02
C VAL A 199 -6.01 7.71 11.49
N PRO A 200 -6.96 8.33 10.76
CA PRO A 200 -6.91 8.42 9.31
C PRO A 200 -5.84 9.44 8.89
N LEU A 201 -4.67 8.91 8.48
CA LEU A 201 -3.53 9.72 8.04
C LEU A 201 -3.23 9.56 6.55
N TYR A 202 -3.96 8.71 5.86
CA TYR A 202 -3.84 8.44 4.44
C TYR A 202 -5.17 8.62 3.72
N TYR A 203 -5.16 9.33 2.61
CA TYR A 203 -6.34 9.59 1.79
C TYR A 203 -6.18 8.89 0.46
N PHE A 204 -6.93 7.81 0.31
CA PHE A 204 -6.87 6.91 -0.84
C PHE A 204 -7.85 7.36 -1.92
N ARG A 205 -7.34 7.76 -3.07
CA ARG A 205 -8.17 8.17 -4.20
C ARG A 205 -8.78 6.95 -4.87
N VAL A 206 -10.10 6.97 -5.07
CA VAL A 206 -10.83 5.88 -5.71
C VAL A 206 -11.54 6.34 -6.96
N SER A 207 -11.59 5.46 -7.96
CA SER A 207 -12.41 5.59 -9.13
C SER A 207 -13.34 4.39 -9.27
N LEU A 208 -14.39 4.49 -10.07
CA LEU A 208 -15.28 3.36 -10.39
C LEU A 208 -14.51 2.19 -10.98
N ASP A 209 -13.47 2.46 -11.75
CA ASP A 209 -12.59 1.44 -12.34
C ASP A 209 -11.81 0.63 -11.31
N THR A 210 -11.51 1.21 -10.16
CA THR A 210 -10.79 0.52 -9.07
C THR A 210 -11.54 -0.72 -8.57
N ILE A 211 -12.87 -0.65 -8.52
CA ILE A 211 -13.72 -1.80 -8.12
C ILE A 211 -13.86 -2.78 -9.29
N ALA A 212 -14.04 -2.28 -10.50
CA ALA A 212 -14.24 -3.11 -11.69
C ALA A 212 -13.03 -4.03 -11.95
N ARG A 213 -11.81 -3.50 -11.85
CA ARG A 213 -10.55 -4.25 -12.06
C ARG A 213 -10.30 -5.39 -11.06
N ARG A 214 -10.96 -5.39 -9.89
CA ARG A 214 -10.76 -6.39 -8.81
C ARG A 214 -11.74 -7.57 -8.89
N GLY A 215 -11.98 -8.12 -10.08
CA GLY A 215 -12.87 -9.27 -10.25
C GLY A 215 -12.70 -9.97 -11.60
N GLY A 216 -13.53 -11.02 -11.82
CA GLY A 216 -13.47 -11.88 -12.97
C GLY A 216 -12.54 -13.07 -12.81
N TRP A 217 -12.61 -14.00 -13.78
CA TRP A 217 -11.90 -15.28 -13.74
C TRP A 217 -10.39 -15.14 -13.53
N LYS A 218 -9.74 -14.27 -14.30
CA LYS A 218 -8.28 -14.06 -14.26
C LYS A 218 -7.81 -13.57 -12.88
N TYR A 219 -8.56 -12.63 -12.29
CA TYR A 219 -8.28 -12.13 -10.94
C TYR A 219 -8.46 -13.23 -9.89
N MET A 220 -9.55 -13.98 -9.96
CA MET A 220 -9.84 -15.10 -9.05
C MET A 220 -8.75 -16.17 -9.08
N VAL A 221 -8.29 -16.57 -10.27
CA VAL A 221 -7.22 -17.57 -10.41
C VAL A 221 -5.92 -17.09 -9.76
N ASN A 222 -5.53 -15.84 -9.99
CA ASN A 222 -4.32 -15.27 -9.36
C ASN A 222 -4.45 -15.17 -7.84
N GLU A 223 -5.63 -14.77 -7.34
CA GLU A 223 -5.91 -14.73 -5.90
C GLU A 223 -5.82 -16.14 -5.27
N ASN A 224 -6.38 -17.16 -5.92
CA ASN A 224 -6.32 -18.53 -5.44
C ASN A 224 -4.91 -19.11 -5.46
N LYS A 225 -4.09 -18.76 -6.47
CA LYS A 225 -2.66 -19.12 -6.49
C LYS A 225 -1.92 -18.52 -5.30
N ALA A 226 -2.16 -17.24 -5.00
CA ALA A 226 -1.56 -16.59 -3.83
C ALA A 226 -1.99 -17.27 -2.52
N MET A 227 -3.28 -17.63 -2.36
CA MET A 227 -3.75 -18.34 -1.16
C MET A 227 -3.17 -19.73 -1.01
N TYR A 228 -3.02 -20.44 -2.11
CA TYR A 228 -2.36 -21.74 -2.09
C TYR A 228 -0.88 -21.61 -1.68
N TYR A 229 -0.20 -20.58 -2.18
CA TYR A 229 1.16 -20.27 -1.75
C TYR A 229 1.23 -19.98 -0.24
N PHE A 230 0.28 -19.19 0.32
CA PHE A 230 0.23 -18.90 1.76
C PHE A 230 0.00 -20.16 2.61
N TYR A 231 -0.72 -21.14 2.09
CA TYR A 231 -0.82 -22.46 2.70
C TYR A 231 0.51 -23.23 2.63
N LYS A 232 1.17 -23.24 1.46
CA LYS A 232 2.45 -23.92 1.27
C LYS A 232 3.56 -23.43 2.19
N ILE A 233 3.62 -22.12 2.45
CA ILE A 233 4.62 -21.54 3.37
C ILE A 233 4.20 -21.62 4.85
N GLY A 234 3.11 -22.33 5.18
CA GLY A 234 2.69 -22.61 6.55
C GLY A 234 1.93 -21.47 7.24
N PHE A 235 1.56 -20.39 6.52
CA PHE A 235 0.77 -19.32 7.14
C PHE A 235 -0.71 -19.67 7.27
N TYR A 236 -1.34 -20.23 6.23
CA TYR A 236 -2.71 -20.73 6.29
C TYR A 236 -2.77 -22.18 6.76
N SER A 237 -3.75 -22.49 7.62
CA SER A 237 -4.21 -23.86 7.81
C SER A 237 -5.01 -24.33 6.57
N PHE A 238 -5.26 -25.62 6.44
CA PHE A 238 -6.11 -26.13 5.36
C PHE A 238 -7.53 -25.54 5.41
N SER A 239 -8.09 -25.36 6.60
CA SER A 239 -9.41 -24.73 6.77
C SER A 239 -9.40 -23.24 6.37
N ASP A 240 -8.29 -22.49 6.65
CA ASP A 240 -8.12 -21.12 6.18
C ASP A 240 -8.09 -21.06 4.64
N LEU A 241 -7.35 -21.97 4.00
CA LEU A 241 -7.27 -22.06 2.55
C LEU A 241 -8.66 -22.28 1.94
N VAL A 242 -9.36 -23.36 2.36
CA VAL A 242 -10.69 -23.72 1.82
C VAL A 242 -11.67 -22.55 2.01
N ARG A 243 -11.77 -22.02 3.23
CA ARG A 243 -12.65 -20.88 3.54
C ARG A 243 -12.38 -19.67 2.62
N ASN A 244 -11.11 -19.27 2.49
CA ASN A 244 -10.74 -18.10 1.71
C ASN A 244 -10.97 -18.34 0.21
N VAL A 245 -10.58 -19.49 -0.33
CA VAL A 245 -10.81 -19.85 -1.75
C VAL A 245 -12.29 -19.80 -2.08
N VAL A 246 -13.16 -20.44 -1.28
CA VAL A 246 -14.61 -20.47 -1.53
C VAL A 246 -15.20 -19.05 -1.49
N ILE A 247 -15.02 -18.33 -0.37
CA ILE A 247 -15.62 -17.00 -0.19
C ILE A 247 -15.15 -16.02 -1.27
N ARG A 248 -13.86 -16.00 -1.55
CA ARG A 248 -13.29 -15.04 -2.50
C ARG A 248 -13.63 -15.39 -3.94
N SER A 249 -13.59 -16.66 -4.31
CA SER A 249 -14.04 -17.08 -5.66
C SER A 249 -15.49 -16.67 -5.91
N CYS A 250 -16.39 -16.88 -4.95
CA CYS A 250 -17.77 -16.41 -5.08
C CYS A 250 -17.83 -14.88 -5.28
N VAL A 251 -17.11 -14.11 -4.47
CA VAL A 251 -17.12 -12.63 -4.58
C VAL A 251 -16.53 -12.15 -5.91
N ARG A 252 -15.43 -12.77 -6.39
CA ARG A 252 -14.77 -12.37 -7.65
C ARG A 252 -15.60 -12.69 -8.89
N MET A 253 -16.38 -13.76 -8.85
CA MET A 253 -17.26 -14.16 -9.95
C MET A 253 -18.59 -13.41 -9.99
N MET A 254 -18.92 -12.65 -8.95
CA MET A 254 -20.13 -11.83 -8.93
C MET A 254 -20.08 -10.73 -10.01
N PRO A 255 -21.24 -10.41 -10.64
CA PRO A 255 -21.36 -9.23 -11.50
C PRO A 255 -20.87 -7.96 -10.79
N VAL A 256 -20.22 -7.06 -11.54
CA VAL A 256 -19.60 -5.83 -10.99
C VAL A 256 -20.56 -5.02 -10.13
N LYS A 257 -21.81 -4.84 -10.57
CA LYS A 257 -22.85 -4.09 -9.84
C LYS A 257 -23.15 -4.70 -8.46
N LEU A 258 -23.29 -6.04 -8.38
CA LEU A 258 -23.57 -6.72 -7.11
C LEU A 258 -22.36 -6.68 -6.20
N ARG A 259 -21.15 -6.94 -6.74
CA ARG A 259 -19.89 -6.86 -6.01
C ARG A 259 -19.66 -5.46 -5.43
N SER A 260 -19.90 -4.41 -6.20
CA SER A 260 -19.80 -3.02 -5.75
C SER A 260 -20.73 -2.77 -4.55
N ARG A 261 -22.01 -3.15 -4.63
CA ARG A 261 -22.97 -2.99 -3.51
C ARG A 261 -22.51 -3.68 -2.23
N ILE A 262 -22.02 -4.92 -2.33
CA ILE A 262 -21.55 -5.70 -1.18
C ILE A 262 -20.31 -5.05 -0.57
N LEU A 263 -19.36 -4.59 -1.38
CA LEU A 263 -18.15 -3.92 -0.92
C LEU A 263 -18.49 -2.60 -0.22
N HIS A 264 -19.32 -1.76 -0.83
CA HIS A 264 -19.77 -0.49 -0.24
C HIS A 264 -20.49 -0.74 1.10
N TRP A 265 -21.44 -1.68 1.15
CA TRP A 265 -22.12 -2.04 2.39
C TRP A 265 -21.14 -2.50 3.49
N SER A 266 -20.17 -3.34 3.13
CA SER A 266 -19.13 -3.80 4.06
C SER A 266 -18.26 -2.65 4.60
N TRP A 267 -17.89 -1.69 3.76
CA TRP A 267 -17.09 -0.53 4.14
C TRP A 267 -17.87 0.40 5.07
N TYR A 268 -19.11 0.76 4.72
CA TYR A 268 -19.96 1.60 5.56
C TYR A 268 -20.29 0.95 6.92
N ARG A 269 -20.48 -0.37 6.96
CA ARG A 269 -20.68 -1.08 8.23
C ARG A 269 -19.44 -1.01 9.13
N GLN A 270 -18.24 -1.13 8.57
CA GLN A 270 -17.00 -1.02 9.33
C GLN A 270 -16.79 0.41 9.88
N ASP A 271 -17.06 1.44 9.07
CA ASP A 271 -16.94 2.84 9.52
C ASP A 271 -17.93 3.18 10.64
N ARG A 272 -19.18 2.70 10.56
CA ARG A 272 -20.16 2.86 11.66
C ARG A 272 -19.72 2.22 12.96
N ASN A 273 -19.18 1.01 12.89
CA ASN A 273 -18.73 0.31 14.09
C ASN A 273 -17.50 0.98 14.74
N ARG A 274 -16.70 1.70 13.97
CA ARG A 274 -15.56 2.48 14.47
C ARG A 274 -16.00 3.78 15.18
N LYS A 275 -17.09 4.39 14.73
CA LYS A 275 -17.63 5.65 15.31
C LYS A 275 -18.46 5.45 16.58
N ARG A 276 -18.77 4.21 16.94
CA ARG A 276 -19.41 3.80 18.21
C ARG A 276 -18.35 3.41 19.22
#